data_22ac580a58467ac3c5589c20f1aba2ae
#
_entry.id   22ac580a58467ac3c5589c20f1aba2ae
#
_cell.length_a   1.000
_cell.length_b   1.000
_cell.length_c   1.000
_cell.angle_alpha   90.00
_cell.angle_beta   90.00
_cell.angle_gamma   90.00
#
_symmetry.space_group_name_H-M   'P 1'
#
loop_
_entity.id
_entity.type
_entity.pdbx_description
1 polymer ?
#
loop_
_entity_poly.entity_id
_entity_poly.type
_entity_poly.pdbx_seq_one_letter_code
_entity_poly.pdbx_strand_id
1 'polypeptide(L)'
;MRIFIRFLMVKDLVHIIKRKKGNAEYFYLQHSFRKDGKVVTKEVYLGKKIPSNIDEIKAKLMHEPRKALTEKLEKIRTNFQKEWKKTPPSAKEKELQEIAIAFTYNTNAIEGSTITLEEARLILEDKIAPNKPIREIRETESHAATFQEMLITKEKISDLLLLKWHKEIFRETKPDIAGSFRNYQVRVGAYLAPNWRQVGNQIKQLKVFVNEAT
;
A
#
# COMPACT_ATOMS: atom_id res chain seq x y z
N MET A 1 1.54 0.34 6.90
CA MET A 1 0.99 -1.05 6.84
C MET A 1 -0.52 -1.14 7.00
N ARG A 2 -1.20 -0.42 7.92
CA ARG A 2 -2.69 -0.41 7.98
C ARG A 2 -3.34 0.12 6.68
N ILE A 3 -2.77 1.11 6.02
CA ILE A 3 -3.28 1.63 4.73
C ILE A 3 -2.92 0.67 3.59
N PHE A 4 -1.72 0.12 3.56
CA PHE A 4 -1.28 -0.86 2.55
C PHE A 4 -1.97 -2.22 2.72
N ILE A 5 -2.14 -2.70 3.96
CA ILE A 5 -2.92 -3.90 4.27
C ILE A 5 -4.41 -3.69 3.99
N ARG A 6 -4.95 -2.47 4.21
CA ARG A 6 -6.32 -2.15 3.83
C ARG A 6 -6.50 -2.08 2.31
N PHE A 7 -5.45 -1.76 1.55
CA PHE A 7 -5.48 -1.79 0.09
C PHE A 7 -5.34 -3.23 -0.47
N LEU A 8 -4.53 -4.07 0.16
CA LEU A 8 -4.44 -5.52 -0.14
C LEU A 8 -5.58 -6.34 0.48
N MET A 9 -6.18 -5.87 1.58
CA MET A 9 -7.40 -6.41 2.17
C MET A 9 -8.66 -5.61 1.81
N VAL A 10 -8.71 -4.92 0.69
CA VAL A 10 -9.96 -4.71 -0.02
C VAL A 10 -10.32 -6.08 -0.63
N LYS A 11 -10.49 -7.08 0.26
CA LYS A 11 -11.39 -8.20 0.01
C LYS A 11 -12.63 -7.56 -0.57
N ASP A 12 -12.89 -7.90 -1.80
CA ASP A 12 -14.03 -7.50 -2.59
C ASP A 12 -15.18 -7.02 -1.71
N LEU A 13 -15.39 -5.70 -1.66
CA LEU A 13 -16.59 -5.09 -1.07
C LEU A 13 -17.86 -5.57 -1.80
N VAL A 14 -17.70 -6.64 -2.55
CA VAL A 14 -18.74 -7.35 -3.30
C VAL A 14 -19.11 -8.59 -2.52
N HIS A 15 -20.32 -8.59 -1.96
CA HIS A 15 -20.83 -9.68 -1.15
C HIS A 15 -21.96 -10.41 -1.87
N ILE A 16 -21.99 -11.73 -1.75
CA ILE A 16 -23.16 -12.52 -2.15
C ILE A 16 -24.14 -12.50 -1.01
N ILE A 17 -25.33 -11.97 -1.26
CA ILE A 17 -26.44 -11.94 -0.31
C ILE A 17 -27.46 -12.97 -0.72
N LYS A 18 -28.03 -13.66 0.25
CA LYS A 18 -29.10 -14.64 0.11
C LYS A 18 -30.40 -14.06 0.66
N ARG A 19 -31.45 -14.06 -0.13
CA ARG A 19 -32.79 -13.62 0.29
C ARG A 19 -33.79 -14.75 0.08
N LYS A 20 -34.67 -14.98 1.07
CA LYS A 20 -35.78 -15.91 0.99
C LYS A 20 -37.05 -15.17 0.50
N LYS A 21 -37.78 -15.78 -0.43
CA LYS A 21 -39.12 -15.33 -0.85
C LYS A 21 -40.01 -16.56 -0.92
N GLY A 22 -40.92 -16.72 0.07
CA GLY A 22 -41.63 -17.97 0.27
C GLY A 22 -40.67 -19.11 0.61
N ASN A 23 -40.84 -20.26 -0.04
CA ASN A 23 -39.97 -21.43 0.13
C ASN A 23 -38.73 -21.41 -0.78
N ALA A 24 -38.50 -20.36 -1.57
CA ALA A 24 -37.39 -20.27 -2.48
C ALA A 24 -36.31 -19.31 -1.97
N GLU A 25 -35.06 -19.65 -2.24
CA GLU A 25 -33.88 -18.84 -1.94
C GLU A 25 -33.33 -18.24 -3.23
N TYR A 26 -32.90 -16.97 -3.13
CA TYR A 26 -32.38 -16.19 -4.25
C TYR A 26 -31.06 -15.53 -3.86
N PHE A 27 -30.11 -15.52 -4.77
CA PHE A 27 -28.80 -14.93 -4.60
C PHE A 27 -28.71 -13.58 -5.30
N TYR A 28 -28.07 -12.64 -4.64
CA TYR A 28 -27.75 -11.31 -5.16
C TYR A 28 -26.27 -11.01 -4.93
N LEU A 29 -25.66 -10.34 -5.89
CA LEU A 29 -24.33 -9.79 -5.73
C LEU A 29 -24.47 -8.32 -5.36
N GLN A 30 -23.93 -7.91 -4.22
CA GLN A 30 -24.03 -6.54 -3.70
C GLN A 30 -22.64 -5.90 -3.65
N HIS A 31 -22.53 -4.66 -4.12
CA HIS A 31 -21.35 -3.83 -4.00
C HIS A 31 -21.73 -2.46 -3.44
N SER A 32 -21.08 -2.07 -2.33
CA SER A 32 -21.24 -0.75 -1.72
C SER A 32 -19.97 0.08 -1.87
N PHE A 33 -20.11 1.28 -2.40
CA PHE A 33 -19.01 2.21 -2.61
C PHE A 33 -19.43 3.65 -2.25
N ARG A 34 -18.45 4.52 -2.00
CA ARG A 34 -18.72 5.94 -1.75
C ARG A 34 -18.68 6.73 -3.04
N LYS A 35 -19.74 7.49 -3.30
CA LYS A 35 -19.84 8.48 -4.37
C LYS A 35 -20.33 9.78 -3.78
N ASP A 36 -19.59 10.87 -3.99
CA ASP A 36 -19.90 12.22 -3.50
C ASP A 36 -20.24 12.27 -1.99
N GLY A 37 -19.41 11.58 -1.19
CA GLY A 37 -19.55 11.49 0.26
C GLY A 37 -20.65 10.54 0.77
N LYS A 38 -21.52 10.03 -0.11
CA LYS A 38 -22.63 9.10 0.22
C LYS A 38 -22.27 7.68 -0.11
N VAL A 39 -22.80 6.73 0.67
CA VAL A 39 -22.69 5.30 0.35
C VAL A 39 -23.76 4.95 -0.68
N VAL A 40 -23.32 4.44 -1.83
CA VAL A 40 -24.18 3.92 -2.89
C VAL A 40 -24.01 2.41 -2.92
N THR A 41 -25.13 1.69 -2.91
CA THR A 41 -25.13 0.23 -3.01
C THR A 41 -25.77 -0.18 -4.34
N LYS A 42 -25.05 -0.99 -5.12
CA LYS A 42 -25.55 -1.63 -6.33
C LYS A 42 -25.75 -3.11 -6.10
N GLU A 43 -26.82 -3.67 -6.63
CA GLU A 43 -27.14 -5.08 -6.55
C GLU A 43 -27.39 -5.68 -7.94
N VAL A 44 -26.93 -6.92 -8.11
CA VAL A 44 -27.21 -7.72 -9.31
C VAL A 44 -27.86 -9.03 -8.88
N TYR A 45 -29.00 -9.35 -9.44
CA TYR A 45 -29.68 -10.62 -9.20
C TYR A 45 -28.95 -11.76 -9.91
N LEU A 46 -28.63 -12.82 -9.16
CA LEU A 46 -27.89 -13.98 -9.65
C LEU A 46 -28.79 -15.21 -9.95
N GLY A 47 -30.03 -15.19 -9.47
CA GLY A 47 -30.93 -16.33 -9.62
C GLY A 47 -31.03 -17.20 -8.37
N LYS A 48 -31.53 -18.44 -8.56
CA LYS A 48 -31.66 -19.46 -7.49
C LYS A 48 -30.36 -20.23 -7.23
N LYS A 49 -29.35 -20.07 -8.10
CA LYS A 49 -28.00 -20.65 -7.95
C LYS A 49 -26.98 -19.60 -8.37
N ILE A 50 -25.80 -19.68 -7.77
CA ILE A 50 -24.68 -18.81 -8.16
C ILE A 50 -24.19 -19.26 -9.53
N PRO A 51 -24.16 -18.35 -10.54
CA PRO A 51 -23.72 -18.70 -11.88
C PRO A 51 -22.21 -18.96 -11.94
N SER A 52 -21.78 -19.81 -12.87
CA SER A 52 -20.36 -20.14 -13.04
C SER A 52 -19.49 -18.95 -13.46
N ASN A 53 -20.08 -17.97 -14.16
CA ASN A 53 -19.43 -16.73 -14.58
C ASN A 53 -19.53 -15.60 -13.55
N ILE A 54 -19.61 -15.94 -12.25
CA ILE A 54 -19.76 -14.97 -11.16
C ILE A 54 -18.63 -13.91 -11.15
N ASP A 55 -17.42 -14.28 -11.55
CA ASP A 55 -16.27 -13.36 -11.54
C ASP A 55 -16.37 -12.30 -12.64
N GLU A 56 -16.96 -12.63 -13.80
CA GLU A 56 -17.29 -11.62 -14.83
C GLU A 56 -18.36 -10.63 -14.34
N ILE A 57 -19.38 -11.13 -13.63
CA ILE A 57 -20.45 -10.28 -13.07
C ILE A 57 -19.86 -9.35 -11.99
N LYS A 58 -18.97 -9.86 -11.14
CA LYS A 58 -18.22 -9.03 -10.16
C LYS A 58 -17.40 -7.94 -10.86
N ALA A 59 -16.64 -8.32 -11.89
CA ALA A 59 -15.83 -7.37 -12.65
C ALA A 59 -16.69 -6.24 -13.27
N LYS A 60 -17.84 -6.59 -13.87
CA LYS A 60 -18.79 -5.60 -14.41
C LYS A 60 -19.36 -4.68 -13.33
N LEU A 61 -19.75 -5.24 -12.18
CA LEU A 61 -20.30 -4.46 -11.05
C LEU A 61 -19.29 -3.47 -10.48
N MET A 62 -18.00 -3.82 -10.48
CA MET A 62 -16.91 -2.99 -9.98
C MET A 62 -16.38 -1.99 -11.02
N HIS A 63 -16.70 -2.17 -12.30
CA HIS A 63 -16.11 -1.38 -13.38
C HIS A 63 -16.39 0.12 -13.24
N GLU A 64 -17.63 0.55 -13.03
CA GLU A 64 -17.97 1.98 -12.94
C GLU A 64 -17.30 2.71 -11.76
N PRO A 65 -17.31 2.17 -10.51
CA PRO A 65 -16.60 2.80 -9.41
C PRO A 65 -15.10 2.91 -9.67
N ARG A 66 -14.49 1.87 -10.26
CA ARG A 66 -13.07 1.88 -10.63
C ARG A 66 -12.79 2.91 -11.71
N LYS A 67 -13.61 2.98 -12.75
CA LYS A 67 -13.47 3.96 -13.84
C LYS A 67 -13.49 5.39 -13.31
N ALA A 68 -14.48 5.75 -12.49
CA ALA A 68 -14.56 7.09 -11.88
C ALA A 68 -13.35 7.43 -11.01
N LEU A 69 -12.83 6.45 -10.24
CA LEU A 69 -11.62 6.63 -9.46
C LEU A 69 -10.39 6.81 -10.36
N THR A 70 -10.24 5.99 -11.40
CA THR A 70 -9.13 6.09 -12.36
C THR A 70 -9.13 7.44 -13.07
N GLU A 71 -10.28 7.91 -13.55
CA GLU A 71 -10.40 9.22 -14.18
C GLU A 71 -10.00 10.37 -13.24
N LYS A 72 -10.38 10.26 -11.96
CA LYS A 72 -9.98 11.23 -10.92
C LYS A 72 -8.47 11.19 -10.68
N LEU A 73 -7.88 10.02 -10.58
CA LEU A 73 -6.44 9.84 -10.39
C LEU A 73 -5.64 10.38 -11.59
N GLU A 74 -6.12 10.14 -12.81
CA GLU A 74 -5.48 10.68 -14.02
C GLU A 74 -5.55 12.21 -14.08
N LYS A 75 -6.64 12.82 -13.66
CA LYS A 75 -6.72 14.28 -13.52
C LYS A 75 -5.71 14.83 -12.52
N ILE A 76 -5.61 14.19 -11.34
CA ILE A 76 -4.64 14.57 -10.30
C ILE A 76 -3.23 14.43 -10.86
N ARG A 77 -2.90 13.30 -11.46
CA ARG A 77 -1.60 13.03 -12.08
C ARG A 77 -1.23 14.08 -13.14
N THR A 78 -2.15 14.37 -14.04
CA THR A 78 -1.93 15.33 -15.12
C THR A 78 -1.71 16.75 -14.59
N ASN A 79 -2.50 17.18 -13.62
CA ASN A 79 -2.35 18.50 -13.00
C ASN A 79 -1.04 18.60 -12.21
N PHE A 80 -0.73 17.59 -11.40
CA PHE A 80 0.53 17.51 -10.68
C PHE A 80 1.73 17.57 -11.63
N GLN A 81 1.73 16.80 -12.72
CA GLN A 81 2.82 16.82 -13.69
C GLN A 81 3.01 18.19 -14.36
N LYS A 82 1.91 18.91 -14.65
CA LYS A 82 1.98 20.27 -15.20
C LYS A 82 2.62 21.26 -14.23
N GLU A 83 2.20 21.23 -12.97
CA GLU A 83 2.77 22.08 -11.92
C GLU A 83 4.22 21.71 -11.62
N TRP A 84 4.49 20.41 -11.50
CA TRP A 84 5.83 19.88 -11.25
C TRP A 84 6.84 20.31 -12.33
N LYS A 85 6.44 20.33 -13.61
CA LYS A 85 7.34 20.79 -14.69
C LYS A 85 7.74 22.26 -14.52
N LYS A 86 6.87 23.10 -14.01
CA LYS A 86 7.12 24.54 -13.80
C LYS A 86 7.90 24.82 -12.52
N THR A 87 7.87 23.92 -11.55
CA THR A 87 8.53 24.09 -10.25
C THR A 87 10.05 24.16 -10.42
N PRO A 88 10.74 25.15 -9.85
CA PRO A 88 12.19 25.27 -9.88
C PRO A 88 12.90 24.05 -9.24
N PRO A 89 14.13 23.71 -9.66
CA PRO A 89 14.85 22.56 -9.10
C PRO A 89 15.00 22.60 -7.58
N SER A 90 15.35 23.74 -7.00
CA SER A 90 15.49 23.90 -5.55
C SER A 90 14.18 23.67 -4.78
N ALA A 91 13.05 24.12 -5.35
CA ALA A 91 11.75 23.87 -4.73
C ALA A 91 11.33 22.39 -4.87
N LYS A 92 11.67 21.72 -5.99
CA LYS A 92 11.48 20.29 -6.16
C LYS A 92 12.27 19.48 -5.13
N GLU A 93 13.51 19.84 -4.91
CA GLU A 93 14.38 19.17 -3.95
C GLU A 93 13.78 19.26 -2.55
N LYS A 94 13.35 20.47 -2.14
CA LYS A 94 12.69 20.68 -0.85
C LYS A 94 11.40 19.87 -0.71
N GLU A 95 10.56 19.86 -1.72
CA GLU A 95 9.31 19.08 -1.73
C GLU A 95 9.58 17.57 -1.61
N LEU A 96 10.57 17.05 -2.34
CA LEU A 96 10.96 15.64 -2.25
C LEU A 96 11.53 15.30 -0.86
N GLN A 97 12.25 16.21 -0.22
CA GLN A 97 12.75 16.04 1.13
C GLN A 97 11.60 15.98 2.13
N GLU A 98 10.62 16.87 2.05
CA GLU A 98 9.41 16.85 2.90
C GLU A 98 8.62 15.54 2.74
N ILE A 99 8.46 15.08 1.50
CA ILE A 99 7.82 13.79 1.20
C ILE A 99 8.61 12.63 1.82
N ALA A 100 9.95 12.65 1.72
CA ALA A 100 10.79 11.61 2.29
C ALA A 100 10.69 11.56 3.82
N ILE A 101 10.68 12.73 4.48
CA ILE A 101 10.51 12.82 5.94
C ILE A 101 9.15 12.26 6.36
N ALA A 102 8.08 12.73 5.73
CA ALA A 102 6.71 12.30 6.06
C ALA A 102 6.51 10.79 5.78
N PHE A 103 7.02 10.29 4.67
CA PHE A 103 6.95 8.87 4.31
C PHE A 103 7.71 8.01 5.31
N THR A 104 8.95 8.38 5.63
CA THR A 104 9.82 7.64 6.58
C THR A 104 9.18 7.60 7.96
N TYR A 105 8.73 8.75 8.47
CA TYR A 105 8.02 8.82 9.74
C TYR A 105 6.81 7.88 9.78
N ASN A 106 5.91 8.00 8.81
CA ASN A 106 4.68 7.20 8.78
C ASN A 106 4.97 5.69 8.68
N THR A 107 5.97 5.31 7.89
CA THR A 107 6.33 3.89 7.71
C THR A 107 6.96 3.33 8.99
N ASN A 108 7.90 4.06 9.60
CA ASN A 108 8.54 3.63 10.84
C ASN A 108 7.57 3.58 12.02
N ALA A 109 6.62 4.53 12.11
CA ALA A 109 5.57 4.53 13.13
C ALA A 109 4.66 3.28 13.03
N ILE A 110 4.39 2.79 11.82
CA ILE A 110 3.65 1.53 11.61
C ILE A 110 4.42 0.33 12.17
N GLU A 111 5.75 0.35 12.08
CA GLU A 111 6.63 -0.71 12.61
C GLU A 111 6.94 -0.55 14.11
N GLY A 112 6.37 0.48 14.75
CA GLY A 112 6.47 0.69 16.19
C GLY A 112 7.64 1.58 16.63
N SER A 113 8.24 2.35 15.73
CA SER A 113 9.23 3.37 16.09
C SER A 113 8.61 4.46 16.98
N THR A 114 9.39 4.95 17.91
CA THR A 114 9.01 6.03 18.83
C THR A 114 9.45 7.42 18.36
N ILE A 115 10.10 7.50 17.20
CA ILE A 115 10.51 8.77 16.56
C ILE A 115 9.27 9.56 16.16
N THR A 116 9.17 10.82 16.59
CA THR A 116 8.12 11.76 16.16
C THR A 116 8.44 12.36 14.80
N LEU A 117 7.48 13.07 14.19
CA LEU A 117 7.70 13.74 12.90
C LEU A 117 8.78 14.82 13.02
N GLU A 118 8.77 15.60 14.11
CA GLU A 118 9.79 16.62 14.39
C GLU A 118 11.17 16.01 14.60
N GLU A 119 11.25 14.89 15.31
CA GLU A 119 12.52 14.18 15.51
C GLU A 119 13.03 13.56 14.20
N ALA A 120 12.13 13.04 13.33
CA ALA A 120 12.50 12.60 11.99
C ALA A 120 13.08 13.75 11.16
N ARG A 121 12.51 14.96 11.29
CA ARG A 121 13.04 16.17 10.65
C ARG A 121 14.42 16.51 11.17
N LEU A 122 14.63 16.57 12.49
CA LEU A 122 15.94 16.80 13.10
C LEU A 122 17.00 15.83 12.57
N ILE A 123 16.67 14.53 12.50
CA ILE A 123 17.59 13.49 12.00
C ILE A 123 17.92 13.72 10.53
N LEU A 124 16.90 13.95 9.68
CA LEU A 124 17.06 13.91 8.22
C LEU A 124 17.51 15.24 7.62
N GLU A 125 17.07 16.38 8.16
CA GLU A 125 17.45 17.71 7.70
C GLU A 125 18.67 18.24 8.47
N ASP A 126 18.55 18.34 9.81
CA ASP A 126 19.54 19.03 10.64
C ASP A 126 20.71 18.14 11.04
N LYS A 127 20.62 16.82 10.80
CA LYS A 127 21.60 15.81 11.23
C LYS A 127 21.82 15.79 12.74
N ILE A 128 20.76 16.10 13.48
CA ILE A 128 20.75 16.11 14.95
C ILE A 128 20.12 14.83 15.46
N ALA A 129 20.83 14.09 16.30
CA ALA A 129 20.33 12.88 16.94
C ALA A 129 19.45 13.25 18.15
N PRO A 130 18.15 12.95 18.14
CA PRO A 130 17.28 13.13 19.31
C PRO A 130 17.63 12.11 20.41
N ASN A 131 17.09 12.32 21.62
CA ASN A 131 17.24 11.36 22.73
C ASN A 131 16.37 10.10 22.49
N LYS A 132 16.78 9.28 21.54
CA LYS A 132 16.11 8.05 21.11
C LYS A 132 17.11 6.91 20.96
N PRO A 133 16.63 5.63 20.95
CA PRO A 133 17.51 4.50 20.70
C PRO A 133 18.24 4.67 19.36
N ILE A 134 19.56 4.49 19.38
CA ILE A 134 20.40 4.65 18.17
C ILE A 134 19.92 3.77 17.00
N ARG A 135 19.34 2.61 17.31
CA ARG A 135 18.74 1.73 16.31
C ARG A 135 17.62 2.43 15.55
N GLU A 136 16.72 3.13 16.22
CA GLU A 136 15.61 3.83 15.58
C GLU A 136 16.10 5.00 14.71
N ILE A 137 17.15 5.70 15.19
CA ILE A 137 17.79 6.78 14.40
C ILE A 137 18.39 6.20 13.11
N ARG A 138 19.15 5.10 13.19
CA ARG A 138 19.76 4.42 12.04
C ARG A 138 18.72 3.88 11.06
N GLU A 139 17.65 3.26 11.55
CA GLU A 139 16.55 2.79 10.72
C GLU A 139 15.87 3.96 10.01
N THR A 140 15.71 5.13 10.66
CA THR A 140 15.12 6.34 10.05
C THR A 140 16.01 6.87 8.93
N GLU A 141 17.33 6.99 9.14
CA GLU A 141 18.27 7.44 8.12
C GLU A 141 18.28 6.49 6.90
N SER A 142 18.41 5.19 7.17
CA SER A 142 18.46 4.16 6.11
C SER A 142 17.16 4.09 5.33
N HIS A 143 16.02 4.27 6.00
CA HIS A 143 14.70 4.27 5.36
C HIS A 143 14.54 5.46 4.42
N ALA A 144 14.94 6.67 4.84
CA ALA A 144 14.87 7.86 4.01
C ALA A 144 15.79 7.76 2.79
N ALA A 145 17.02 7.28 2.96
CA ALA A 145 17.96 7.06 1.86
C ALA A 145 17.41 6.04 0.86
N THR A 146 16.87 4.92 1.34
CA THR A 146 16.25 3.90 0.48
C THR A 146 15.02 4.44 -0.24
N PHE A 147 14.20 5.27 0.41
CA PHE A 147 13.05 5.88 -0.23
C PHE A 147 13.46 6.83 -1.36
N GLN A 148 14.52 7.63 -1.19
CA GLN A 148 15.07 8.48 -2.24
C GLN A 148 15.55 7.65 -3.43
N GLU A 149 16.22 6.51 -3.20
CA GLU A 149 16.58 5.57 -4.26
C GLU A 149 15.35 5.02 -5.00
N MET A 150 14.29 4.66 -4.26
CA MET A 150 13.03 4.19 -4.86
C MET A 150 12.41 5.21 -5.81
N LEU A 151 12.46 6.51 -5.49
CA LEU A 151 11.88 7.59 -6.30
C LEU A 151 12.55 7.74 -7.67
N ILE A 152 13.82 7.39 -7.78
CA ILE A 152 14.60 7.51 -9.02
C ILE A 152 14.77 6.18 -9.77
N THR A 153 14.43 5.07 -9.13
CA THR A 153 14.54 3.73 -9.72
C THR A 153 13.54 3.58 -10.87
N LYS A 154 14.07 3.15 -12.02
CA LYS A 154 13.27 2.84 -13.23
C LYS A 154 13.14 1.34 -13.48
N GLU A 155 13.72 0.53 -12.61
CA GLU A 155 13.66 -0.93 -12.69
C GLU A 155 12.25 -1.43 -12.34
N LYS A 156 11.83 -2.50 -13.01
CA LYS A 156 10.63 -3.21 -12.62
C LYS A 156 10.80 -3.85 -11.24
N ILE A 157 9.73 -3.83 -10.46
CA ILE A 157 9.74 -4.46 -9.14
C ILE A 157 10.03 -5.96 -9.28
N SER A 158 11.11 -6.39 -8.63
CA SER A 158 11.59 -7.78 -8.59
C SER A 158 11.88 -8.22 -7.16
N ASP A 159 12.03 -9.53 -6.93
CA ASP A 159 12.41 -10.03 -5.60
C ASP A 159 13.79 -9.49 -5.20
N LEU A 160 14.74 -9.45 -6.13
CA LEU A 160 16.08 -8.93 -5.89
C LEU A 160 16.05 -7.46 -5.46
N LEU A 161 15.26 -6.63 -6.14
CA LEU A 161 15.13 -5.21 -5.82
C LEU A 161 14.49 -5.01 -4.45
N LEU A 162 13.40 -5.72 -4.14
CA LEU A 162 12.74 -5.65 -2.84
C LEU A 162 13.67 -6.10 -1.70
N LEU A 163 14.40 -7.20 -1.90
CA LEU A 163 15.35 -7.70 -0.90
C LEU A 163 16.56 -6.79 -0.76
N LYS A 164 17.04 -6.14 -1.85
CA LYS A 164 18.05 -5.10 -1.79
C LYS A 164 17.62 -3.95 -0.89
N TRP A 165 16.44 -3.37 -1.13
CA TRP A 165 15.91 -2.28 -0.30
C TRP A 165 15.71 -2.70 1.16
N HIS A 166 15.20 -3.91 1.39
CA HIS A 166 15.09 -4.46 2.75
C HIS A 166 16.46 -4.58 3.43
N LYS A 167 17.48 -4.99 2.69
CA LYS A 167 18.86 -5.06 3.21
C LYS A 167 19.41 -3.67 3.55
N GLU A 168 19.24 -2.69 2.67
CA GLU A 168 19.72 -1.33 2.91
C GLU A 168 19.11 -0.70 4.17
N ILE A 169 17.82 -0.96 4.43
CA ILE A 169 17.14 -0.44 5.62
C ILE A 169 17.66 -1.10 6.91
N PHE A 170 17.85 -2.43 6.91
CA PHE A 170 18.02 -3.19 8.14
C PHE A 170 19.42 -3.77 8.38
N ARG A 171 20.37 -3.62 7.45
CA ARG A 171 21.71 -4.24 7.58
C ARG A 171 22.47 -3.85 8.85
N GLU A 172 22.28 -2.63 9.36
CA GLU A 172 22.97 -2.15 10.54
C GLU A 172 22.26 -2.51 11.86
N THR A 173 20.94 -2.75 11.80
CA THR A 173 20.11 -2.90 12.98
C THR A 173 19.55 -4.31 13.16
N LYS A 174 19.40 -5.06 12.07
CA LYS A 174 18.87 -6.43 12.04
C LYS A 174 19.58 -7.27 10.96
N PRO A 175 20.90 -7.44 11.03
CA PRO A 175 21.71 -8.06 9.98
C PRO A 175 21.32 -9.52 9.69
N ASP A 176 20.75 -10.21 10.66
CA ASP A 176 20.31 -11.62 10.61
C ASP A 176 19.10 -11.83 9.68
N ILE A 177 18.29 -10.79 9.46
CA ILE A 177 17.10 -10.87 8.59
C ILE A 177 17.19 -9.95 7.38
N ALA A 178 18.14 -9.02 7.35
CA ALA A 178 18.28 -8.01 6.31
C ALA A 178 18.47 -8.65 4.93
N GLY A 179 17.62 -8.29 3.96
CA GLY A 179 17.69 -8.80 2.59
C GLY A 179 17.19 -10.22 2.41
N SER A 180 16.41 -10.75 3.35
CA SER A 180 15.87 -12.11 3.27
C SER A 180 14.36 -12.14 3.49
N PHE A 181 13.67 -13.07 2.85
CA PHE A 181 12.30 -13.40 3.23
C PHE A 181 12.32 -14.14 4.57
N ARG A 182 11.35 -13.77 5.42
CA ARG A 182 11.20 -14.45 6.71
C ARG A 182 10.84 -15.94 6.53
N ASN A 183 11.31 -16.75 7.42
CA ASN A 183 11.02 -18.19 7.50
C ASN A 183 10.31 -18.58 8.81
N TYR A 184 9.77 -17.59 9.53
CA TYR A 184 9.05 -17.74 10.79
C TYR A 184 7.78 -16.88 10.82
N GLN A 185 6.91 -17.15 11.80
CA GLN A 185 5.66 -16.40 11.97
C GLN A 185 5.94 -15.07 12.68
N VAL A 186 5.39 -13.98 12.15
CA VAL A 186 5.50 -12.63 12.70
C VAL A 186 4.15 -12.16 13.23
N ARG A 187 4.19 -11.44 14.34
CA ARG A 187 3.05 -10.75 14.94
C ARG A 187 3.41 -9.27 15.11
N VAL A 188 2.49 -8.39 14.76
CA VAL A 188 2.61 -6.94 14.98
C VAL A 188 1.42 -6.50 15.83
N GLY A 189 1.63 -6.27 17.12
CA GLY A 189 0.56 -6.07 18.09
C GLY A 189 -0.39 -7.27 18.13
N ALA A 190 -1.69 -7.03 17.95
CA ALA A 190 -2.71 -8.09 17.87
C ALA A 190 -2.80 -8.76 16.49
N TYR A 191 -2.13 -8.21 15.45
CA TYR A 191 -2.20 -8.74 14.10
C TYR A 191 -1.20 -9.86 13.88
N LEU A 192 -1.70 -11.03 13.48
CA LEU A 192 -0.87 -12.14 13.02
C LEU A 192 -0.64 -12.01 11.51
N ALA A 193 0.61 -11.85 11.12
CA ALA A 193 0.99 -11.75 9.71
C ALA A 193 0.65 -13.06 8.96
N PRO A 194 0.46 -13.03 7.63
CA PRO A 194 0.26 -14.23 6.84
C PRO A 194 1.33 -15.29 7.09
N ASN A 195 1.01 -16.55 6.86
CA ASN A 195 1.99 -17.62 7.02
C ASN A 195 3.22 -17.36 6.15
N TRP A 196 4.41 -17.50 6.72
CA TRP A 196 5.66 -17.19 6.03
C TRP A 196 5.85 -18.00 4.73
N ARG A 197 5.31 -19.24 4.66
CA ARG A 197 5.32 -20.05 3.44
C ARG A 197 4.54 -19.43 2.27
N GLN A 198 3.63 -18.51 2.55
CA GLN A 198 2.82 -17.81 1.55
C GLN A 198 3.44 -16.50 1.08
N VAL A 199 4.48 -16.00 1.76
CA VAL A 199 5.09 -14.67 1.48
C VAL A 199 5.56 -14.59 0.04
N GLY A 200 6.31 -15.59 -0.45
CA GLY A 200 6.80 -15.60 -1.83
C GLY A 200 5.67 -15.51 -2.88
N ASN A 201 4.57 -16.23 -2.66
CA ASN A 201 3.42 -16.15 -3.57
C ASN A 201 2.72 -14.78 -3.51
N GLN A 202 2.58 -14.18 -2.32
CA GLN A 202 2.00 -12.85 -2.16
C GLN A 202 2.87 -11.76 -2.80
N ILE A 203 4.20 -11.86 -2.68
CA ILE A 203 5.13 -10.96 -3.36
C ILE A 203 5.04 -11.11 -4.88
N LYS A 204 4.89 -12.34 -5.38
CA LYS A 204 4.68 -12.58 -6.81
C LYS A 204 3.41 -11.87 -7.31
N GLN A 205 2.30 -11.96 -6.58
CA GLN A 205 1.05 -11.27 -6.92
C GLN A 205 1.22 -9.75 -6.87
N LEU A 206 1.91 -9.21 -5.85
CA LEU A 206 2.21 -7.80 -5.74
C LEU A 206 3.04 -7.29 -6.94
N LYS A 207 4.07 -8.03 -7.34
CA LYS A 207 4.91 -7.68 -8.49
C LYS A 207 4.11 -7.59 -9.79
N VAL A 208 3.25 -8.57 -10.04
CA VAL A 208 2.35 -8.54 -11.21
C VAL A 208 1.49 -7.29 -11.16
N PHE A 209 0.81 -7.06 -10.04
CA PHE A 209 -0.08 -5.91 -9.87
C PHE A 209 0.64 -4.56 -10.09
N VAL A 210 1.82 -4.37 -9.48
CA VAL A 210 2.55 -3.10 -9.59
C VAL A 210 3.12 -2.91 -10.99
N ASN A 211 3.74 -3.94 -11.57
CA ASN A 211 4.37 -3.84 -12.89
C ASN A 211 3.37 -3.74 -14.07
N GLU A 212 2.10 -4.12 -13.85
CA GLU A 212 1.03 -3.92 -14.83
C GLU A 212 0.35 -2.55 -14.69
N ALA A 213 0.48 -1.92 -13.51
CA ALA A 213 -0.11 -0.60 -13.25
C ALA A 213 0.76 0.57 -13.72
N THR A 214 2.02 0.32 -14.08
CA THR A 214 3.00 1.30 -14.58
C THR A 214 3.14 1.23 -16.07
#